data_97cea51a31ba5e40650d349597496e83
#
_entry.id   97cea51a31ba5e40650d349597496e83
#
_cell.length_a   1.000
_cell.length_b   1.000
_cell.length_c   1.000
_cell.angle_alpha   90.00
_cell.angle_beta   90.00
_cell.angle_gamma   90.00
#
_symmetry.space_group_name_H-M   'P 1'
#
loop_
_entity.id
_entity.type
_entity.pdbx_description
1 polymer ?
#
loop_
_entity_poly.entity_id
_entity_poly.type
_entity_poly.pdbx_seq_one_letter_code
_entity_poly.pdbx_strand_id
1 'polypeptide(L)'
;MREDVERWEAKYRAADPDPELRTNPLLSGHLADLYSVGSALDLASGSCHSAVFLAQQGYDVLAVDCSATGLAIGRRLAQREQTTIRTLTADLDEMTLDKEAYDLVVCFRYLNRALFSRMKTALKPDGLLFLKTFNVHHLASSPKFNPAYVLQSGELSQSFNGMVMIDLNDGEDPKITQSWIVARCWQ
;
A
#
# COMPACT_ATOMS: atom_id res chain seq x y z
N MET A 1 -13.94 -2.88 12.55
CA MET A 1 -13.05 -4.05 12.61
C MET A 1 -13.68 -5.33 12.06
N ARG A 2 -14.51 -6.10 12.79
CA ARG A 2 -15.12 -7.34 12.26
C ARG A 2 -15.99 -7.09 11.02
N GLU A 3 -16.77 -6.04 11.01
CA GLU A 3 -17.60 -5.62 9.86
C GLU A 3 -16.77 -5.22 8.64
N ASP A 4 -15.61 -4.60 8.82
CA ASP A 4 -14.71 -4.25 7.71
C ASP A 4 -14.08 -5.50 7.09
N VAL A 5 -13.65 -6.45 7.92
CA VAL A 5 -13.14 -7.75 7.44
C VAL A 5 -14.22 -8.49 6.63
N GLU A 6 -15.43 -8.59 7.16
CA GLU A 6 -16.56 -9.25 6.48
C GLU A 6 -16.90 -8.55 5.15
N ARG A 7 -16.89 -7.21 5.13
CA ARG A 7 -17.14 -6.40 3.93
C ARG A 7 -16.08 -6.65 2.83
N TRP A 8 -14.79 -6.62 3.20
CA TRP A 8 -13.71 -6.85 2.24
C TRP A 8 -13.67 -8.30 1.77
N GLU A 9 -13.90 -9.26 2.66
CA GLU A 9 -14.00 -10.67 2.31
C GLU A 9 -15.14 -10.91 1.31
N ALA A 10 -16.33 -10.33 1.53
CA ALA A 10 -17.45 -10.41 0.60
C ALA A 10 -17.12 -9.77 -0.76
N LYS A 11 -16.42 -8.62 -0.76
CA LYS A 11 -15.99 -7.96 -1.98
C LYS A 11 -15.05 -8.83 -2.82
N TYR A 12 -14.06 -9.47 -2.19
CA TYR A 12 -13.11 -10.32 -2.93
C TYR A 12 -13.74 -11.66 -3.36
N ARG A 13 -14.74 -12.18 -2.64
CA ARG A 13 -15.53 -13.33 -3.11
C ARG A 13 -16.33 -13.03 -4.38
N ALA A 14 -16.76 -11.78 -4.55
CA ALA A 14 -17.48 -11.34 -5.75
C ALA A 14 -16.56 -10.82 -6.87
N ALA A 15 -15.26 -10.70 -6.60
CA ALA A 15 -14.28 -10.21 -7.57
C ALA A 15 -13.90 -11.31 -8.58
N ASP A 16 -13.27 -10.88 -9.69
CA ASP A 16 -12.66 -11.80 -10.64
C ASP A 16 -11.62 -12.68 -9.91
N PRO A 17 -11.77 -14.00 -9.93
CA PRO A 17 -10.84 -14.90 -9.26
C PRO A 17 -9.49 -15.04 -9.96
N ASP A 18 -9.37 -14.55 -11.22
CA ASP A 18 -8.15 -14.62 -12.03
C ASP A 18 -7.90 -13.31 -12.80
N PRO A 19 -7.71 -12.19 -12.10
CA PRO A 19 -7.54 -10.89 -12.73
C PRO A 19 -6.21 -10.77 -13.46
N GLU A 20 -6.16 -10.00 -14.52
CA GLU A 20 -4.88 -9.57 -15.11
C GLU A 20 -4.08 -8.70 -14.14
N LEU A 21 -2.74 -8.80 -14.21
CA LEU A 21 -1.86 -7.95 -13.42
C LEU A 21 -2.05 -6.47 -13.77
N ARG A 22 -2.30 -5.65 -12.76
CA ARG A 22 -2.47 -4.19 -12.89
C ARG A 22 -1.51 -3.48 -11.96
N THR A 23 -0.41 -3.01 -12.51
CA THR A 23 0.57 -2.25 -11.73
C THR A 23 0.06 -0.85 -11.41
N ASN A 24 0.27 -0.40 -10.17
CA ASN A 24 -0.01 0.99 -9.81
C ASN A 24 0.96 1.93 -10.55
N PRO A 25 0.47 2.94 -11.31
CA PRO A 25 1.34 3.86 -12.04
C PRO A 25 2.38 4.59 -11.18
N LEU A 26 2.05 4.89 -9.92
CA LEU A 26 3.03 5.47 -8.99
C LEU A 26 4.22 4.54 -8.78
N LEU A 27 3.98 3.23 -8.63
CA LEU A 27 5.03 2.25 -8.40
C LEU A 27 5.87 2.00 -9.65
N SER A 28 5.23 1.85 -10.82
CA SER A 28 5.94 1.64 -12.09
C SER A 28 6.67 2.90 -12.58
N GLY A 29 6.17 4.08 -12.23
CA GLY A 29 6.82 5.36 -12.57
C GLY A 29 8.13 5.61 -11.81
N HIS A 30 8.32 4.94 -10.68
CA HIS A 30 9.49 5.08 -9.81
C HIS A 30 10.43 3.87 -9.83
N LEU A 31 10.46 3.11 -10.93
CA LEU A 31 11.34 1.94 -11.07
C LEU A 31 12.83 2.27 -10.85
N ALA A 32 13.27 3.46 -11.27
CA ALA A 32 14.65 3.91 -11.09
C ALA A 32 15.01 4.18 -9.61
N ASP A 33 14.01 4.43 -8.76
CA ASP A 33 14.19 4.65 -7.32
C ASP A 33 14.18 3.32 -6.54
N LEU A 34 13.68 2.24 -7.15
CA LEU A 34 13.74 0.88 -6.61
C LEU A 34 15.18 0.38 -6.74
N TYR A 35 15.99 0.61 -5.71
CA TYR A 35 17.33 0.03 -5.65
C TYR A 35 17.23 -1.48 -5.43
N SER A 36 18.21 -2.21 -5.84
CA SER A 36 18.46 -3.63 -5.63
C SER A 36 17.41 -4.45 -4.86
N VAL A 37 17.35 -5.72 -5.19
CA VAL A 37 16.60 -6.79 -4.49
C VAL A 37 16.70 -6.68 -2.97
N GLY A 38 15.59 -6.67 -2.30
CA GLY A 38 15.48 -6.57 -0.85
C GLY A 38 14.15 -7.14 -0.35
N SER A 39 13.82 -6.85 0.89
CA SER A 39 12.53 -7.21 1.50
C SER A 39 11.50 -6.11 1.28
N ALA A 40 10.30 -6.48 0.83
CA ALA A 40 9.20 -5.55 0.65
C ALA A 40 7.96 -5.98 1.45
N LEU A 41 7.22 -4.99 1.95
CA LEU A 41 5.95 -5.16 2.66
C LEU A 41 4.84 -4.43 1.89
N ASP A 42 3.82 -5.17 1.45
CA ASP A 42 2.61 -4.62 0.82
C ASP A 42 1.44 -4.70 1.80
N LEU A 43 1.07 -3.57 2.38
CA LEU A 43 0.01 -3.43 3.38
C LEU A 43 -1.34 -3.14 2.71
N ALA A 44 -2.40 -3.81 3.17
CA ALA A 44 -3.72 -3.79 2.55
C ALA A 44 -3.65 -4.21 1.07
N SER A 45 -2.92 -5.29 0.80
CA SER A 45 -2.51 -5.72 -0.54
C SER A 45 -3.68 -6.23 -1.42
N GLY A 46 -4.81 -6.57 -0.83
CA GLY A 46 -5.98 -7.08 -1.54
C GLY A 46 -5.66 -8.30 -2.39
N SER A 47 -5.81 -8.20 -3.71
CA SER A 47 -5.41 -9.22 -4.68
C SER A 47 -3.94 -9.12 -5.11
N CYS A 48 -3.10 -8.48 -4.31
CA CYS A 48 -1.63 -8.49 -4.36
C CYS A 48 -0.99 -7.98 -5.66
N HIS A 49 -1.65 -7.11 -6.41
CA HIS A 49 -1.08 -6.59 -7.66
C HIS A 49 0.26 -5.90 -7.46
N SER A 50 0.40 -5.07 -6.41
CA SER A 50 1.68 -4.41 -6.08
C SER A 50 2.73 -5.42 -5.63
N ALA A 51 2.34 -6.40 -4.79
CA ALA A 51 3.24 -7.43 -4.33
C ALA A 51 3.78 -8.28 -5.48
N VAL A 52 2.93 -8.69 -6.42
CA VAL A 52 3.33 -9.47 -7.61
C VAL A 52 4.28 -8.66 -8.49
N PHE A 53 3.97 -7.39 -8.74
CA PHE A 53 4.86 -6.51 -9.50
C PHE A 53 6.24 -6.37 -8.84
N LEU A 54 6.29 -6.14 -7.52
CA LEU A 54 7.56 -6.03 -6.77
C LEU A 54 8.35 -7.33 -6.79
N ALA A 55 7.68 -8.48 -6.69
CA ALA A 55 8.33 -9.78 -6.80
C ALA A 55 8.94 -10.02 -8.19
N GLN A 56 8.30 -9.52 -9.27
CA GLN A 56 8.88 -9.50 -10.62
C GLN A 56 10.12 -8.59 -10.72
N GLN A 57 10.22 -7.55 -9.87
CA GLN A 57 11.43 -6.72 -9.75
C GLN A 57 12.50 -7.35 -8.86
N GLY A 58 12.25 -8.55 -8.30
CA GLY A 58 13.20 -9.32 -7.50
C GLY A 58 13.12 -9.14 -5.98
N TYR A 59 12.11 -8.44 -5.46
CA TYR A 59 11.90 -8.32 -4.02
C TYR A 59 11.34 -9.62 -3.40
N ASP A 60 11.79 -9.94 -2.17
CA ASP A 60 11.10 -10.89 -1.29
C ASP A 60 9.91 -10.16 -0.62
N VAL A 61 8.70 -10.42 -1.10
CA VAL A 61 7.51 -9.65 -0.74
C VAL A 61 6.65 -10.37 0.26
N LEU A 62 6.31 -9.69 1.36
CA LEU A 62 5.23 -10.04 2.27
C LEU A 62 4.00 -9.18 1.96
N ALA A 63 2.93 -9.80 1.46
CA ALA A 63 1.64 -9.18 1.22
C ALA A 63 0.70 -9.43 2.40
N VAL A 64 0.15 -8.37 2.98
CA VAL A 64 -0.73 -8.44 4.17
C VAL A 64 -2.08 -7.84 3.83
N ASP A 65 -3.16 -8.58 4.13
CA ASP A 65 -4.54 -8.10 4.01
C ASP A 65 -5.44 -8.80 5.04
N CYS A 66 -6.57 -8.20 5.37
CA CYS A 66 -7.57 -8.83 6.23
C CYS A 66 -8.40 -9.90 5.50
N SER A 67 -8.43 -9.89 4.15
CA SER A 67 -9.18 -10.85 3.34
C SER A 67 -8.33 -12.03 2.90
N ALA A 68 -8.63 -13.22 3.43
CA ALA A 68 -8.01 -14.45 2.99
C ALA A 68 -8.33 -14.77 1.51
N THR A 69 -9.53 -14.40 1.03
CA THR A 69 -9.92 -14.56 -0.38
C THR A 69 -9.12 -13.63 -1.29
N GLY A 70 -8.93 -12.36 -0.91
CA GLY A 70 -8.08 -11.43 -1.65
C GLY A 70 -6.65 -11.97 -1.82
N LEU A 71 -6.04 -12.41 -0.72
CA LEU A 71 -4.71 -13.02 -0.74
C LEU A 71 -4.65 -14.33 -1.55
N ALA A 72 -5.71 -15.14 -1.56
CA ALA A 72 -5.78 -16.32 -2.39
C ALA A 72 -5.81 -15.99 -3.90
N ILE A 73 -6.51 -14.93 -4.30
CA ILE A 73 -6.46 -14.38 -5.67
C ILE A 73 -5.02 -13.94 -6.00
N GLY A 74 -4.38 -13.22 -5.09
CA GLY A 74 -3.01 -12.75 -5.26
C GLY A 74 -1.98 -13.88 -5.44
N ARG A 75 -2.11 -14.98 -4.68
CA ARG A 75 -1.23 -16.15 -4.87
C ARG A 75 -1.39 -16.78 -6.25
N ARG A 76 -2.64 -16.91 -6.76
CA ARG A 76 -2.88 -17.39 -8.13
C ARG A 76 -2.30 -16.45 -9.17
N LEU A 77 -2.48 -15.15 -8.98
CA LEU A 77 -1.87 -14.13 -9.83
C LEU A 77 -0.35 -14.28 -9.86
N ALA A 78 0.31 -14.40 -8.71
CA ALA A 78 1.75 -14.59 -8.62
C ALA A 78 2.22 -15.86 -9.35
N GLN A 79 1.49 -16.96 -9.19
CA GLN A 79 1.79 -18.22 -9.90
C GLN A 79 1.68 -18.07 -11.42
N ARG A 80 0.63 -17.41 -11.92
CA ARG A 80 0.45 -17.13 -13.35
C ARG A 80 1.56 -16.23 -13.90
N GLU A 81 1.98 -15.23 -13.13
CA GLU A 81 3.07 -14.31 -13.47
C GLU A 81 4.47 -14.91 -13.20
N GLN A 82 4.56 -16.22 -12.91
CA GLN A 82 5.79 -16.97 -12.69
C GLN A 82 6.68 -16.39 -11.59
N THR A 83 6.06 -15.84 -10.55
CA THR A 83 6.76 -15.30 -9.38
C THR A 83 6.17 -15.85 -8.08
N THR A 84 6.77 -15.51 -6.95
CA THR A 84 6.32 -15.94 -5.61
C THR A 84 6.19 -14.75 -4.67
N ILE A 85 5.15 -14.78 -3.85
CA ILE A 85 4.93 -13.83 -2.76
C ILE A 85 4.59 -14.59 -1.49
N ARG A 86 5.00 -14.06 -0.34
CA ARG A 86 4.50 -14.51 0.95
C ARG A 86 3.22 -13.75 1.28
N THR A 87 2.24 -14.40 1.89
CA THR A 87 0.98 -13.75 2.26
C THR A 87 0.67 -13.98 3.73
N LEU A 88 0.14 -12.96 4.40
CA LEU A 88 -0.31 -13.02 5.79
C LEU A 88 -1.72 -12.42 5.90
N THR A 89 -2.68 -13.21 6.38
CA THR A 89 -3.99 -12.68 6.74
C THR A 89 -3.91 -12.08 8.14
N ALA A 90 -4.06 -10.76 8.23
CA ALA A 90 -3.99 -10.05 9.50
C ALA A 90 -4.85 -8.80 9.50
N ASP A 91 -5.28 -8.38 10.70
CA ASP A 91 -5.87 -7.07 10.92
C ASP A 91 -4.75 -6.04 11.12
N LEU A 92 -4.65 -5.09 10.20
CA LEU A 92 -3.62 -4.04 10.23
C LEU A 92 -3.79 -3.07 11.42
N ASP A 93 -4.96 -3.02 12.04
CA ASP A 93 -5.17 -2.20 13.23
C ASP A 93 -4.44 -2.79 14.45
N GLU A 94 -4.32 -4.12 14.52
CA GLU A 94 -3.72 -4.86 15.63
C GLU A 94 -2.29 -5.35 15.33
N MET A 95 -1.93 -5.46 14.04
CA MET A 95 -0.64 -6.00 13.62
C MET A 95 0.53 -5.11 14.05
N THR A 96 1.56 -5.71 14.64
CA THR A 96 2.86 -5.07 14.85
C THR A 96 3.75 -5.27 13.64
N LEU A 97 4.57 -4.27 13.31
CA LEU A 97 5.58 -4.35 12.26
C LEU A 97 6.97 -4.41 12.89
N ASP A 98 7.80 -5.32 12.41
CA ASP A 98 9.17 -5.43 12.87
C ASP A 98 9.97 -4.18 12.48
N LYS A 99 10.78 -3.69 13.42
CA LYS A 99 11.60 -2.49 13.22
C LYS A 99 12.71 -2.78 12.20
N GLU A 100 12.94 -1.82 11.27
CA GLU A 100 14.04 -1.87 10.30
C GLU A 100 14.11 -3.22 9.54
N ALA A 101 12.94 -3.77 9.19
CA ALA A 101 12.84 -5.08 8.55
C ALA A 101 12.72 -5.02 7.03
N TYR A 102 12.29 -3.88 6.47
CA TYR A 102 11.94 -3.80 5.06
C TYR A 102 12.72 -2.71 4.32
N ASP A 103 13.17 -3.04 3.12
CA ASP A 103 13.78 -2.10 2.18
C ASP A 103 12.71 -1.26 1.46
N LEU A 104 11.47 -1.78 1.40
CA LEU A 104 10.35 -1.13 0.76
C LEU A 104 9.04 -1.40 1.52
N VAL A 105 8.24 -0.37 1.76
CA VAL A 105 6.87 -0.47 2.29
C VAL A 105 5.91 0.19 1.32
N VAL A 106 4.86 -0.53 0.93
CA VAL A 106 3.78 -0.06 0.05
C VAL A 106 2.45 -0.12 0.78
N CYS A 107 1.63 0.91 0.64
CA CYS A 107 0.26 0.93 1.16
C CYS A 107 -0.64 1.73 0.21
N PHE A 108 -1.53 1.07 -0.52
CA PHE A 108 -2.42 1.70 -1.49
C PHE A 108 -3.89 1.53 -1.15
N ARG A 109 -4.66 2.61 -1.31
CA ARG A 109 -6.13 2.64 -1.09
C ARG A 109 -6.58 2.22 0.30
N TYR A 110 -5.72 2.36 1.27
CA TYR A 110 -6.00 2.13 2.68
C TYR A 110 -5.53 3.32 3.51
N LEU A 111 -6.28 3.71 4.51
CA LEU A 111 -5.93 4.79 5.43
C LEU A 111 -6.17 4.36 6.87
N ASN A 112 -5.07 4.18 7.59
CA ASN A 112 -5.04 4.12 9.03
C ASN A 112 -3.85 4.96 9.52
N ARG A 113 -4.14 6.09 10.15
CA ARG A 113 -3.12 7.04 10.61
C ARG A 113 -2.17 6.45 11.65
N ALA A 114 -2.65 5.48 12.44
CA ALA A 114 -1.81 4.77 13.40
C ALA A 114 -0.71 3.91 12.74
N LEU A 115 -0.87 3.57 11.45
CA LEU A 115 0.17 2.87 10.68
C LEU A 115 1.32 3.78 10.23
N PHE A 116 1.13 5.09 10.14
CA PHE A 116 2.16 5.98 9.60
C PHE A 116 3.49 5.88 10.35
N SER A 117 3.44 5.94 11.68
CA SER A 117 4.65 5.76 12.50
C SER A 117 5.21 4.34 12.41
N ARG A 118 4.33 3.33 12.35
CA ARG A 118 4.76 1.92 12.23
C ARG A 118 5.44 1.66 10.88
N MET A 119 4.92 2.22 9.76
CA MET A 119 5.55 2.11 8.45
C MET A 119 6.94 2.75 8.42
N LYS A 120 7.09 3.97 9.01
CA LYS A 120 8.42 4.60 9.14
C LYS A 120 9.39 3.74 9.92
N THR A 121 8.96 3.19 11.05
CA THR A 121 9.82 2.37 11.90
C THR A 121 10.17 1.02 11.27
N ALA A 122 9.29 0.46 10.43
CA ALA A 122 9.53 -0.80 9.76
C ALA A 122 10.53 -0.70 8.59
N LEU A 123 10.75 0.50 8.07
CA LEU A 123 11.74 0.74 7.03
C LEU A 123 13.16 0.66 7.60
N LYS A 124 14.04 -0.01 6.86
CA LYS A 124 15.49 0.07 7.06
C LYS A 124 15.99 1.48 6.75
N PRO A 125 17.20 1.85 7.20
CA PRO A 125 17.91 3.01 6.65
C PRO A 125 17.91 2.98 5.12
N ASP A 126 17.66 4.13 4.48
CA ASP A 126 17.49 4.30 3.03
C ASP A 126 16.30 3.54 2.40
N GLY A 127 15.48 2.88 3.20
CA GLY A 127 14.27 2.20 2.73
C GLY A 127 13.23 3.17 2.16
N LEU A 128 12.42 2.69 1.22
CA LEU A 128 11.43 3.46 0.48
C LEU A 128 10.02 3.22 1.00
N LEU A 129 9.24 4.29 1.09
CA LEU A 129 7.81 4.28 1.32
C LEU A 129 7.07 4.68 0.05
N PHE A 130 6.03 3.91 -0.30
CA PHE A 130 5.00 4.27 -1.26
C PHE A 130 3.64 4.24 -0.56
N LEU A 131 3.00 5.37 -0.42
CA LEU A 131 1.63 5.44 0.08
C LEU A 131 0.78 6.27 -0.88
N LYS A 132 -0.40 5.77 -1.21
CA LYS A 132 -1.38 6.48 -2.05
C LYS A 132 -2.79 6.11 -1.64
N THR A 133 -3.61 7.10 -1.30
CA THR A 133 -5.02 6.88 -0.98
C THR A 133 -5.87 8.10 -1.35
N PHE A 134 -7.17 8.01 -1.10
CA PHE A 134 -8.09 9.11 -1.37
C PHE A 134 -7.82 10.31 -0.45
N ASN A 135 -8.02 11.52 -0.98
CA ASN A 135 -7.98 12.77 -0.21
C ASN A 135 -9.38 13.41 -0.11
N VAL A 136 -9.47 14.52 0.58
CA VAL A 136 -10.72 15.25 0.85
C VAL A 136 -11.50 15.60 -0.43
N HIS A 137 -10.83 15.81 -1.56
CA HIS A 137 -11.47 16.15 -2.83
C HIS A 137 -12.26 14.98 -3.45
N HIS A 138 -11.98 13.74 -3.02
CA HIS A 138 -12.76 12.56 -3.41
C HIS A 138 -14.22 12.67 -2.96
N LEU A 139 -14.51 13.35 -1.87
CA LEU A 139 -15.86 13.51 -1.32
C LEU A 139 -16.78 14.29 -2.26
N ALA A 140 -16.25 15.18 -3.11
CA ALA A 140 -17.05 15.93 -4.09
C ALA A 140 -17.71 15.00 -5.13
N SER A 141 -17.00 13.96 -5.57
CA SER A 141 -17.50 12.95 -6.53
C SER A 141 -18.14 11.74 -5.85
N SER A 142 -17.90 11.53 -4.58
CA SER A 142 -18.36 10.39 -3.79
C SER A 142 -18.90 10.84 -2.43
N PRO A 143 -20.05 11.55 -2.37
CA PRO A 143 -20.55 12.17 -1.12
C PRO A 143 -20.89 11.17 -0.01
N LYS A 144 -21.12 9.90 -0.36
CA LYS A 144 -21.39 8.82 0.60
C LYS A 144 -20.12 8.14 1.14
N PHE A 145 -18.95 8.51 0.63
CA PHE A 145 -17.68 7.97 1.12
C PHE A 145 -17.42 8.47 2.55
N ASN A 146 -16.94 7.58 3.42
CA ASN A 146 -16.71 7.96 4.82
C ASN A 146 -15.52 8.95 4.91
N PRO A 147 -15.75 10.18 5.44
CA PRO A 147 -14.69 11.20 5.57
C PRO A 147 -13.51 10.79 6.44
N ALA A 148 -13.66 9.80 7.33
CA ALA A 148 -12.57 9.28 8.14
C ALA A 148 -11.47 8.60 7.29
N TYR A 149 -11.80 8.15 6.09
CA TYR A 149 -10.90 7.43 5.18
C TYR A 149 -10.35 8.29 4.04
N VAL A 150 -10.34 9.60 4.20
CA VAL A 150 -9.66 10.52 3.27
C VAL A 150 -8.58 11.32 4.00
N LEU A 151 -7.48 11.60 3.29
CA LEU A 151 -6.42 12.49 3.74
C LEU A 151 -6.85 13.95 3.63
N GLN A 152 -6.43 14.78 4.58
CA GLN A 152 -6.52 16.23 4.47
C GLN A 152 -5.36 16.76 3.64
N SER A 153 -5.49 17.96 3.08
CA SER A 153 -4.38 18.64 2.39
C SER A 153 -3.25 18.91 3.38
N GLY A 154 -2.00 18.62 2.97
CA GLY A 154 -0.81 18.79 3.82
C GLY A 154 -0.59 17.67 4.85
N GLU A 155 -1.46 16.64 4.90
CA GLU A 155 -1.38 15.62 5.94
C GLU A 155 -0.18 14.67 5.75
N LEU A 156 0.16 14.33 4.50
CA LEU A 156 1.27 13.42 4.24
C LEU A 156 2.63 14.06 4.56
N SER A 157 2.88 15.27 4.11
CA SER A 157 4.13 15.99 4.39
C SER A 157 4.34 16.19 5.90
N GLN A 158 3.27 16.48 6.63
CA GLN A 158 3.33 16.61 8.08
C GLN A 158 3.60 15.26 8.76
N SER A 159 2.90 14.18 8.34
CA SER A 159 3.00 12.87 8.97
C SER A 159 4.34 12.18 8.72
N PHE A 160 4.93 12.43 7.56
CA PHE A 160 6.20 11.83 7.14
C PHE A 160 7.35 12.83 7.13
N ASN A 161 7.25 13.91 7.91
CA ASN A 161 8.37 14.84 8.11
C ASN A 161 9.60 14.06 8.60
N GLY A 162 10.79 14.51 8.21
CA GLY A 162 12.06 13.82 8.49
C GLY A 162 12.42 12.68 7.51
N MET A 163 11.55 12.36 6.55
CA MET A 163 11.90 11.54 5.39
C MET A 163 12.31 12.42 4.21
N VAL A 164 13.13 11.90 3.30
CA VAL A 164 13.48 12.57 2.04
C VAL A 164 12.36 12.35 1.03
N MET A 165 11.65 13.41 0.67
CA MET A 165 10.56 13.36 -0.30
C MET A 165 11.11 13.21 -1.72
N ILE A 166 10.66 12.18 -2.43
CA ILE A 166 11.00 11.91 -3.84
C ILE A 166 9.86 12.37 -4.74
N ASP A 167 8.61 12.02 -4.40
CA ASP A 167 7.40 12.45 -5.09
C ASP A 167 6.28 12.66 -4.07
N LEU A 168 5.55 13.75 -4.22
CA LEU A 168 4.48 14.13 -3.28
C LEU A 168 3.35 14.83 -4.02
N ASN A 169 2.13 14.38 -3.79
CA ASN A 169 0.91 15.14 -4.00
C ASN A 169 0.13 15.13 -2.68
N ASP A 170 0.06 16.25 -2.02
CA ASP A 170 -0.54 16.36 -0.68
C ASP A 170 -1.92 17.04 -0.68
N GLY A 171 -2.61 16.98 -1.84
CA GLY A 171 -4.01 17.42 -1.94
C GLY A 171 -4.18 18.91 -2.17
N GLU A 172 -3.22 19.60 -2.80
CA GLU A 172 -3.30 21.03 -3.14
C GLU A 172 -4.25 21.27 -4.33
N ASP A 173 -4.25 20.40 -5.33
CA ASP A 173 -5.13 20.52 -6.50
C ASP A 173 -6.47 19.83 -6.26
N PRO A 174 -7.60 20.58 -6.21
CA PRO A 174 -8.93 19.99 -6.00
C PRO A 174 -9.42 19.07 -7.12
N LYS A 175 -8.75 19.05 -8.27
CA LYS A 175 -9.06 18.13 -9.37
C LYS A 175 -8.47 16.74 -9.15
N ILE A 176 -7.48 16.62 -8.27
CA ILE A 176 -6.80 15.37 -7.96
C ILE A 176 -7.39 14.78 -6.68
N THR A 177 -8.10 13.66 -6.79
CA THR A 177 -8.86 13.05 -5.70
C THR A 177 -8.10 12.04 -4.86
N GLN A 178 -6.80 11.88 -5.13
CA GLN A 178 -5.89 11.01 -4.38
C GLN A 178 -4.62 11.78 -4.03
N SER A 179 -4.13 11.61 -2.81
CA SER A 179 -2.80 12.05 -2.41
C SER A 179 -1.85 10.87 -2.35
N TRP A 180 -0.57 11.13 -2.59
CA TRP A 180 0.49 10.13 -2.52
C TRP A 180 1.80 10.72 -2.00
N ILE A 181 2.62 9.84 -1.49
CA ILE A 181 3.99 10.12 -1.13
C ILE A 181 4.89 8.96 -1.56
N VAL A 182 6.01 9.31 -2.17
CA VAL A 182 7.18 8.44 -2.33
C VAL A 182 8.30 9.11 -1.54
N ALA A 183 8.81 8.43 -0.54
CA ALA A 183 9.80 9.01 0.36
C ALA A 183 10.83 7.96 0.79
N ARG A 184 12.04 8.43 1.07
CA ARG A 184 13.16 7.62 1.56
C ARG A 184 13.37 7.87 3.05
N CYS A 185 13.53 6.79 3.81
CA CYS A 185 13.93 6.87 5.21
C CYS A 185 15.35 7.45 5.28
N TRP A 186 15.54 8.53 6.04
CA TRP A 186 16.86 9.09 6.31
C TRP A 186 17.49 8.36 7.50
N GLN A 187 18.81 8.11 7.46
CA GLN A 187 19.58 7.58 8.59
C GLN A 187 19.70 8.58 9.72
#